data_504da71cbdad302fab29b155d8a30d0d
#
_entry.id   504da71cbdad302fab29b155d8a30d0d
#
_cell.length_a   1.000
_cell.length_b   1.000
_cell.length_c   1.000
_cell.angle_alpha   90.00
_cell.angle_beta   90.00
_cell.angle_gamma   90.00
#
_symmetry.space_group_name_H-M   'P 1'
#
loop_
_entity.id
_entity.type
_entity.pdbx_description
1 polymer ?
#
loop_
_entity_poly.entity_id
_entity_poly.type
_entity_poly.pdbx_seq_one_letter_code
_entity_poly.pdbx_strand_id
1 'polypeptide(L)'
;MNRFKAVANIREGAERLGLACIQTTAADGRVFRPEWEAAFDVVLVDAPCSGFGIIRKKPDVRYKKPDDLFALPVIQRAILDNAARYVRPGGTLVYSTCTILPEENEGVSDSFLAEHPDFCRTPFSLSGPVGETEGQVTLWPHRHGTDGFYICRMTRN
;
A
#
# COMPACT_ATOMS: atom_id res chain seq x y z
N MET A 1 -5.58 14.92 -5.96
CA MET A 1 -6.97 14.40 -6.09
C MET A 1 -7.74 14.76 -4.83
N ASN A 2 -8.96 15.33 -4.93
CA ASN A 2 -9.76 15.69 -3.75
C ASN A 2 -10.26 14.39 -3.07
N ARG A 3 -9.97 14.22 -1.76
CA ARG A 3 -10.34 13.04 -0.95
C ARG A 3 -11.84 12.71 -1.02
N PHE A 4 -12.68 13.71 -1.00
CA PHE A 4 -14.14 13.54 -1.09
C PHE A 4 -14.59 12.96 -2.44
N LYS A 5 -13.95 13.37 -3.53
CA LYS A 5 -14.24 12.83 -4.86
C LYS A 5 -13.81 11.37 -4.99
N ALA A 6 -12.68 10.98 -4.40
CA ALA A 6 -12.23 9.59 -4.39
C ALA A 6 -13.20 8.67 -3.63
N VAL A 7 -13.67 9.11 -2.46
CA VAL A 7 -14.67 8.35 -1.66
C VAL A 7 -16.01 8.24 -2.39
N ALA A 8 -16.47 9.30 -3.04
CA ALA A 8 -17.69 9.27 -3.85
C ALA A 8 -17.60 8.23 -4.98
N ASN A 9 -16.49 8.21 -5.72
CA ASN A 9 -16.27 7.25 -6.81
C ASN A 9 -16.29 5.79 -6.32
N ILE A 10 -15.72 5.51 -5.13
CA ILE A 10 -15.75 4.16 -4.54
C ILE A 10 -17.17 3.78 -4.19
N ARG A 11 -17.94 4.68 -3.59
CA ARG A 11 -19.35 4.45 -3.23
C ARG A 11 -20.20 4.17 -4.46
N GLU A 12 -20.12 5.00 -5.48
CA GLU A 12 -20.83 4.81 -6.76
C GLU A 12 -20.45 3.47 -7.41
N GLY A 13 -19.16 3.09 -7.36
CA GLY A 13 -18.68 1.80 -7.86
C GLY A 13 -19.29 0.62 -7.09
N ALA A 14 -19.35 0.71 -5.76
CA ALA A 14 -19.93 -0.31 -4.90
C ALA A 14 -21.45 -0.46 -5.18
N GLU A 15 -22.18 0.64 -5.26
CA GLU A 15 -23.62 0.67 -5.58
C GLU A 15 -23.88 0.04 -6.95
N ARG A 16 -23.13 0.43 -7.98
CA ARG A 16 -23.24 -0.11 -9.34
C ARG A 16 -23.00 -1.63 -9.41
N LEU A 17 -22.15 -2.15 -8.52
CA LEU A 17 -21.81 -3.58 -8.45
C LEU A 17 -22.68 -4.36 -7.44
N GLY A 18 -23.61 -3.69 -6.75
CA GLY A 18 -24.47 -4.32 -5.73
C GLY A 18 -23.71 -4.74 -4.46
N LEU A 19 -22.58 -4.10 -4.14
CA LEU A 19 -21.73 -4.45 -3.00
C LEU A 19 -22.16 -3.69 -1.74
N ALA A 20 -22.99 -4.32 -0.92
CA ALA A 20 -23.48 -3.73 0.34
C ALA A 20 -22.46 -3.80 1.49
N CYS A 21 -21.37 -4.58 1.35
CA CYS A 21 -20.35 -4.78 2.39
C CYS A 21 -19.26 -3.69 2.42
N ILE A 22 -19.29 -2.71 1.49
CA ILE A 22 -18.27 -1.66 1.40
C ILE A 22 -18.73 -0.42 2.18
N GLN A 23 -17.94 -0.04 3.18
CA GLN A 23 -18.09 1.22 3.90
C GLN A 23 -16.97 2.17 3.49
N THR A 24 -17.33 3.44 3.23
CA THR A 24 -16.35 4.44 2.77
C THR A 24 -16.29 5.62 3.73
N THR A 25 -15.06 6.04 4.06
CA THR A 25 -14.80 7.19 4.93
C THR A 25 -13.68 8.05 4.36
N ALA A 26 -13.87 9.36 4.32
CA ALA A 26 -12.83 10.31 3.96
C ALA A 26 -11.99 10.64 5.20
N ALA A 27 -10.74 10.16 5.22
CA ALA A 27 -9.82 10.38 6.31
C ALA A 27 -8.40 10.70 5.80
N ASP A 28 -7.55 11.24 6.67
CA ASP A 28 -6.12 11.29 6.45
C ASP A 28 -5.51 10.03 7.05
N GLY A 29 -4.85 9.20 6.22
CA GLY A 29 -4.24 7.95 6.66
C GLY A 29 -3.13 8.10 7.71
N ARG A 30 -2.62 9.32 7.92
CA ARG A 30 -1.62 9.63 8.96
C ARG A 30 -2.25 9.95 10.32
N VAL A 31 -3.56 10.15 10.38
CA VAL A 31 -4.27 10.52 11.60
C VAL A 31 -4.92 9.30 12.22
N PHE A 32 -4.53 9.00 13.45
CA PHE A 32 -5.05 7.85 14.17
C PHE A 32 -6.53 7.98 14.52
N ARG A 33 -7.25 6.88 14.39
CA ARG A 33 -8.66 6.73 14.74
C ARG A 33 -8.81 5.67 15.81
N PRO A 34 -9.09 6.05 17.06
CA PRO A 34 -9.17 5.11 18.19
C PRO A 34 -10.19 3.98 17.99
N GLU A 35 -11.29 4.28 17.30
CA GLU A 35 -12.36 3.32 17.01
C GLU A 35 -11.93 2.17 16.09
N TRP A 36 -10.76 2.26 15.47
CA TRP A 36 -10.19 1.25 14.58
C TRP A 36 -9.00 0.49 15.19
N GLU A 37 -8.59 0.84 16.42
CA GLU A 37 -7.44 0.21 17.06
C GLU A 37 -7.63 -1.30 17.22
N ALA A 38 -6.69 -2.08 16.67
CA ALA A 38 -6.71 -3.55 16.66
C ALA A 38 -8.05 -4.19 16.20
N ALA A 39 -8.78 -3.48 15.30
CA ALA A 39 -10.13 -3.87 14.89
C ALA A 39 -10.19 -4.76 13.64
N PHE A 40 -9.11 -4.84 12.86
CA PHE A 40 -9.14 -5.49 11.55
C PHE A 40 -8.25 -6.72 11.46
N ASP A 41 -8.75 -7.76 10.80
CA ASP A 41 -8.00 -8.98 10.44
C ASP A 41 -6.95 -8.69 9.38
N VAL A 42 -7.27 -7.82 8.41
CA VAL A 42 -6.40 -7.43 7.31
C VAL A 42 -6.49 -5.93 7.09
N VAL A 43 -5.34 -5.28 7.02
CA VAL A 43 -5.22 -3.87 6.65
C VAL A 43 -4.36 -3.76 5.40
N LEU A 44 -4.90 -3.13 4.35
CA LEU A 44 -4.18 -2.85 3.11
C LEU A 44 -3.84 -1.36 3.02
N VAL A 45 -2.58 -1.06 2.85
CA VAL A 45 -2.06 0.28 2.56
C VAL A 45 -1.64 0.33 1.09
N ASP A 46 -2.51 0.82 0.22
CA ASP A 46 -2.14 1.22 -1.14
C ASP A 46 -1.66 2.67 -1.09
N ALA A 47 -0.36 2.83 -0.91
CA ALA A 47 0.24 4.09 -0.52
C ALA A 47 0.30 5.11 -1.67
N PRO A 48 0.13 6.42 -1.40
CA PRO A 48 0.44 7.45 -2.38
C PRO A 48 1.92 7.37 -2.74
N CYS A 49 2.25 7.23 -4.02
CA CYS A 49 3.60 7.00 -4.50
C CYS A 49 3.93 7.81 -5.77
N SER A 50 5.19 7.75 -6.21
CA SER A 50 5.65 8.40 -7.45
C SER A 50 4.92 7.88 -8.69
N GLY A 51 4.52 6.60 -8.70
CA GLY A 51 3.84 5.97 -9.83
C GLY A 51 4.76 5.58 -10.98
N PHE A 52 6.08 5.50 -10.76
CA PHE A 52 7.03 5.13 -11.83
C PHE A 52 6.86 3.70 -12.35
N GLY A 53 6.11 2.86 -11.67
CA GLY A 53 5.74 1.54 -12.17
C GLY A 53 4.68 1.55 -13.27
N ILE A 54 3.91 2.63 -13.39
CA ILE A 54 2.78 2.74 -14.33
C ILE A 54 3.01 3.75 -15.45
N ILE A 55 4.26 4.10 -15.75
CA ILE A 55 4.64 5.07 -16.81
C ILE A 55 4.01 4.69 -18.16
N ARG A 56 3.91 3.38 -18.45
CA ARG A 56 3.27 2.89 -19.67
C ARG A 56 1.82 3.33 -19.81
N LYS A 57 1.08 3.40 -18.70
CA LYS A 57 -0.32 3.84 -18.66
C LYS A 57 -0.48 5.34 -18.42
N LYS A 58 0.49 5.95 -17.71
CA LYS A 58 0.50 7.37 -17.34
C LYS A 58 1.86 7.98 -17.67
N PRO A 59 2.14 8.32 -18.94
CA PRO A 59 3.44 8.84 -19.36
C PRO A 59 3.86 10.12 -18.65
N ASP A 60 2.89 10.92 -18.19
CA ASP A 60 3.13 12.19 -17.51
C ASP A 60 3.90 12.02 -16.17
N VAL A 61 3.86 10.83 -15.60
CA VAL A 61 4.59 10.51 -14.35
C VAL A 61 6.07 10.79 -14.48
N ARG A 62 6.69 10.55 -15.63
CA ARG A 62 8.12 10.78 -15.89
C ARG A 62 8.56 12.24 -15.79
N TYR A 63 7.62 13.19 -15.82
CA TYR A 63 7.90 14.63 -15.71
C TYR A 63 7.75 15.16 -14.27
N LYS A 64 7.51 14.29 -13.28
CA LYS A 64 7.48 14.70 -11.87
C LYS A 64 8.85 15.24 -11.47
N LYS A 65 8.84 16.31 -10.68
CA LYS A 65 10.09 16.91 -10.17
C LYS A 65 10.64 16.04 -9.05
N PRO A 66 11.97 15.92 -8.92
CA PRO A 66 12.61 15.18 -7.83
C PRO A 66 12.14 15.64 -6.44
N ASP A 67 11.99 16.95 -6.23
CA ASP A 67 11.56 17.52 -4.94
C ASP A 67 10.18 17.01 -4.49
N ASP A 68 9.27 16.74 -5.44
CA ASP A 68 7.97 16.18 -5.15
C ASP A 68 8.03 14.71 -4.67
N LEU A 69 9.16 14.05 -4.92
CA LEU A 69 9.36 12.63 -4.62
C LEU A 69 9.99 12.40 -3.24
N PHE A 70 10.87 13.30 -2.79
CA PHE A 70 11.59 13.14 -1.51
C PHE A 70 10.69 13.08 -0.28
N ALA A 71 9.51 13.70 -0.33
CA ALA A 71 8.55 13.68 0.76
C ALA A 71 7.71 12.39 0.82
N LEU A 72 7.67 11.60 -0.28
CA LEU A 72 6.78 10.43 -0.37
C LEU A 72 7.12 9.32 0.62
N PRO A 73 8.38 8.89 0.80
CA PRO A 73 8.71 7.86 1.78
C PRO A 73 8.31 8.22 3.21
N VAL A 74 8.46 9.50 3.59
CA VAL A 74 8.05 10.00 4.91
C VAL A 74 6.54 9.91 5.11
N ILE A 75 5.78 10.30 4.09
CA ILE A 75 4.30 10.22 4.10
C ILE A 75 3.85 8.76 4.14
N GLN A 76 4.45 7.90 3.32
CA GLN A 76 4.17 6.47 3.24
C GLN A 76 4.43 5.80 4.57
N ARG A 77 5.57 6.10 5.20
CA ARG A 77 5.93 5.56 6.50
C ARG A 77 4.93 6.00 7.57
N ALA A 78 4.56 7.26 7.64
CA ALA A 78 3.57 7.75 8.59
C ALA A 78 2.18 7.10 8.42
N ILE A 79 1.78 6.79 7.18
CA ILE A 79 0.54 6.06 6.90
C ILE A 79 0.68 4.61 7.35
N LEU A 80 1.81 3.95 7.08
CA LEU A 80 2.05 2.57 7.44
C LEU A 80 2.09 2.37 8.97
N ASP A 81 2.79 3.26 9.70
CA ASP A 81 2.83 3.26 11.16
C ASP A 81 1.44 3.40 11.79
N ASN A 82 0.62 4.28 11.23
CA ASN A 82 -0.74 4.46 11.70
C ASN A 82 -1.62 3.24 11.36
N ALA A 83 -1.51 2.70 10.15
CA ALA A 83 -2.27 1.54 9.70
C ALA A 83 -1.95 0.27 10.51
N ALA A 84 -0.70 0.10 10.93
CA ALA A 84 -0.26 -1.01 11.76
C ALA A 84 -1.04 -1.11 13.08
N ARG A 85 -1.42 0.02 13.66
CA ARG A 85 -2.21 0.08 14.90
C ARG A 85 -3.62 -0.49 14.74
N TYR A 86 -4.13 -0.53 13.53
CA TYR A 86 -5.47 -1.05 13.22
C TYR A 86 -5.51 -2.55 13.05
N VAL A 87 -4.35 -3.18 12.81
CA VAL A 87 -4.23 -4.63 12.67
C VAL A 87 -4.33 -5.28 14.05
N ARG A 88 -5.23 -6.25 14.22
CA ARG A 88 -5.30 -7.04 15.47
C ARG A 88 -4.09 -7.98 15.62
N PRO A 89 -3.74 -8.44 16.83
CA PRO A 89 -2.78 -9.53 17.00
C PRO A 89 -3.16 -10.76 16.14
N GLY A 90 -2.19 -11.34 15.45
CA GLY A 90 -2.40 -12.40 14.46
C GLY A 90 -2.94 -11.93 13.11
N GLY A 91 -3.22 -10.62 12.94
CA GLY A 91 -3.72 -10.05 11.70
C GLY A 91 -2.62 -9.76 10.67
N THR A 92 -3.05 -9.39 9.47
CA THR A 92 -2.17 -9.13 8.33
C THR A 92 -2.16 -7.65 7.95
N LEU A 93 -0.95 -7.10 7.75
CA LEU A 93 -0.72 -5.79 7.15
C LEU A 93 -0.11 -5.99 5.76
N VAL A 94 -0.72 -5.38 4.76
CA VAL A 94 -0.18 -5.38 3.39
C VAL A 94 0.17 -3.94 3.00
N TYR A 95 1.40 -3.73 2.58
CA TYR A 95 1.87 -2.47 2.02
C TYR A 95 2.09 -2.63 0.52
N SER A 96 1.57 -1.69 -0.27
CA SER A 96 1.71 -1.72 -1.71
C SER A 96 1.92 -0.33 -2.32
N THR A 97 2.63 -0.29 -3.43
CA THR A 97 2.85 0.91 -4.24
C THR A 97 2.81 0.58 -5.73
N CYS A 98 2.48 1.54 -6.57
CA CYS A 98 2.61 1.44 -8.02
C CYS A 98 3.92 2.09 -8.53
N THR A 99 5.01 1.94 -7.77
CA THR A 99 6.35 2.41 -8.15
C THR A 99 7.37 1.27 -8.13
N ILE A 100 8.51 1.51 -8.75
CA ILE A 100 9.67 0.60 -8.76
C ILE A 100 10.86 1.21 -8.01
N LEU A 101 10.66 2.32 -7.30
CA LEU A 101 11.72 2.99 -6.55
C LEU A 101 11.93 2.28 -5.19
N PRO A 102 13.15 1.78 -4.91
CA PRO A 102 13.43 1.10 -3.65
C PRO A 102 13.17 1.97 -2.41
N GLU A 103 13.38 3.28 -2.52
CA GLU A 103 13.17 4.24 -1.42
C GLU A 103 11.71 4.30 -0.96
N GLU A 104 10.76 4.09 -1.88
CA GLU A 104 9.32 4.05 -1.61
C GLU A 104 8.82 2.63 -1.30
N ASN A 105 9.60 1.61 -1.58
CA ASN A 105 9.26 0.20 -1.47
C ASN A 105 9.96 -0.44 -0.26
N GLU A 106 11.08 -1.12 -0.51
CA GLU A 106 11.87 -1.79 0.52
C GLU A 106 12.34 -0.81 1.59
N GLY A 107 12.75 0.40 1.22
CA GLY A 107 13.18 1.44 2.16
C GLY A 107 12.13 1.78 3.21
N VAL A 108 10.85 1.82 2.82
CA VAL A 108 9.73 2.08 3.74
C VAL A 108 9.41 0.82 4.57
N SER A 109 9.26 -0.35 3.95
CA SER A 109 8.86 -1.56 4.65
C SER A 109 9.95 -2.09 5.59
N ASP A 110 11.24 -1.97 5.21
CA ASP A 110 12.37 -2.42 6.04
C ASP A 110 12.54 -1.51 7.26
N SER A 111 12.47 -0.20 7.07
CA SER A 111 12.53 0.75 8.17
C SER A 111 11.34 0.57 9.13
N PHE A 112 10.15 0.25 8.61
CA PHE A 112 8.99 -0.07 9.43
C PHE A 112 9.26 -1.31 10.30
N LEU A 113 9.69 -2.42 9.71
CA LEU A 113 9.94 -3.66 10.43
C LEU A 113 11.06 -3.55 11.47
N ALA A 114 12.05 -2.70 11.23
CA ALA A 114 13.12 -2.44 12.19
C ALA A 114 12.61 -1.75 13.47
N GLU A 115 11.54 -0.95 13.38
CA GLU A 115 10.96 -0.21 14.50
C GLU A 115 9.72 -0.88 15.10
N HIS A 116 9.15 -1.89 14.42
CA HIS A 116 7.97 -2.65 14.84
C HIS A 116 8.29 -4.14 15.01
N PRO A 117 8.93 -4.54 16.13
CA PRO A 117 9.33 -5.94 16.35
C PRO A 117 8.14 -6.89 16.55
N ASP A 118 6.93 -6.36 16.74
CA ASP A 118 5.67 -7.09 16.76
C ASP A 118 5.16 -7.45 15.36
N PHE A 119 5.84 -7.03 14.29
CA PHE A 119 5.55 -7.43 12.92
C PHE A 119 6.68 -8.23 12.30
N CYS A 120 6.34 -9.22 11.48
CA CYS A 120 7.31 -9.95 10.65
C CYS A 120 6.80 -10.11 9.23
N ARG A 121 7.73 -10.20 8.25
CA ARG A 121 7.36 -10.56 6.89
C ARG A 121 6.78 -11.97 6.85
N THR A 122 5.75 -12.17 6.04
CA THR A 122 5.09 -13.44 5.89
C THR A 122 5.08 -13.85 4.43
N PRO A 123 5.68 -14.98 4.06
CA PRO A 123 5.68 -15.49 2.70
C PRO A 123 4.28 -15.56 2.10
N PHE A 124 4.19 -15.33 0.79
CA PHE A 124 2.96 -15.48 0.02
C PHE A 124 3.27 -15.89 -1.41
N SER A 125 2.28 -16.45 -2.08
CA SER A 125 2.39 -16.88 -3.46
C SER A 125 1.51 -16.00 -4.36
N LEU A 126 2.03 -15.67 -5.52
CA LEU A 126 1.29 -15.04 -6.61
C LEU A 126 1.22 -15.98 -7.82
N SER A 127 0.10 -15.93 -8.52
CA SER A 127 -0.06 -16.70 -9.76
C SER A 127 0.88 -16.17 -10.86
N GLY A 128 1.15 -17.04 -11.86
CA GLY A 128 1.98 -16.70 -13.02
C GLY A 128 3.49 -16.76 -12.73
N PRO A 129 4.29 -15.88 -13.33
CA PRO A 129 5.76 -15.99 -13.32
C PRO A 129 6.43 -15.60 -11.99
N VAL A 130 5.66 -15.12 -11.01
CA VAL A 130 6.22 -14.68 -9.73
C VAL A 130 6.39 -15.86 -8.76
N GLY A 131 5.36 -16.70 -8.61
CA GLY A 131 5.39 -17.85 -7.70
C GLY A 131 5.48 -17.47 -6.22
N GLU A 132 6.29 -18.21 -5.47
CA GLU A 132 6.53 -18.00 -4.04
C GLU A 132 7.42 -16.78 -3.78
N THR A 133 7.13 -16.06 -2.68
CA THR A 133 7.88 -14.88 -2.23
C THR A 133 8.26 -15.02 -0.76
N GLU A 134 9.35 -14.37 -0.37
CA GLU A 134 9.80 -14.25 1.04
C GLU A 134 9.04 -13.16 1.82
N GLY A 135 7.82 -12.85 1.42
CA GLY A 135 6.96 -11.83 2.06
C GLY A 135 7.01 -10.46 1.41
N GLN A 136 7.81 -10.28 0.36
CA GLN A 136 7.80 -9.08 -0.48
C GLN A 136 8.17 -9.40 -1.92
N VAL A 137 7.74 -8.54 -2.84
CA VAL A 137 8.10 -8.64 -4.27
C VAL A 137 7.96 -7.31 -4.97
N THR A 138 8.89 -7.00 -5.84
CA THR A 138 8.75 -5.94 -6.85
C THR A 138 8.41 -6.58 -8.20
N LEU A 139 7.25 -6.26 -8.73
CA LEU A 139 6.84 -6.67 -10.07
C LEU A 139 7.48 -5.72 -11.10
N TRP A 140 8.20 -6.31 -12.05
CA TRP A 140 8.91 -5.58 -13.10
C TRP A 140 8.19 -5.77 -14.43
N PRO A 141 7.85 -4.70 -15.17
CA PRO A 141 7.13 -4.81 -16.44
C PRO A 141 7.80 -5.73 -17.47
N HIS A 142 9.13 -5.66 -17.56
CA HIS A 142 9.90 -6.45 -18.52
C HIS A 142 10.10 -7.93 -18.11
N ARG A 143 9.86 -8.29 -16.83
CA ARG A 143 10.01 -9.67 -16.32
C ARG A 143 8.67 -10.37 -16.14
N HIS A 144 7.66 -9.63 -15.68
CA HIS A 144 6.40 -10.22 -15.24
C HIS A 144 5.22 -9.88 -16.18
N GLY A 145 5.43 -9.04 -17.19
CA GLY A 145 4.38 -8.63 -18.14
C GLY A 145 3.27 -7.77 -17.54
N THR A 146 3.46 -7.30 -16.31
CA THR A 146 2.52 -6.44 -15.56
C THR A 146 2.99 -4.99 -15.54
N ASP A 147 2.25 -4.11 -14.88
CA ASP A 147 2.81 -2.83 -14.44
C ASP A 147 3.84 -3.05 -13.33
N GLY A 148 4.70 -2.05 -13.10
CA GLY A 148 5.61 -2.05 -11.96
C GLY A 148 4.82 -1.85 -10.67
N PHE A 149 4.98 -2.77 -9.71
CA PHE A 149 4.24 -2.75 -8.46
C PHE A 149 5.08 -3.38 -7.36
N TYR A 150 4.96 -2.85 -6.15
CA TYR A 150 5.56 -3.46 -4.97
C TYR A 150 4.49 -3.96 -4.02
N ILE A 151 4.74 -5.10 -3.41
CA ILE A 151 3.87 -5.70 -2.39
C ILE A 151 4.76 -6.23 -1.26
N CYS A 152 4.42 -5.87 -0.03
CA CYS A 152 5.00 -6.45 1.19
C CYS A 152 3.87 -6.90 2.10
N ARG A 153 3.87 -8.18 2.48
CA ARG A 153 2.93 -8.78 3.43
C ARG A 153 3.63 -8.98 4.78
N MET A 154 2.98 -8.54 5.84
CA MET A 154 3.46 -8.63 7.21
C MET A 154 2.36 -9.19 8.11
N THR A 155 2.73 -9.94 9.12
CA THR A 155 1.81 -10.44 10.16
C THR A 155 2.18 -9.79 11.48
N ARG A 156 1.18 -9.36 12.24
CA ARG A 156 1.35 -8.90 13.62
C ARG A 156 1.37 -10.10 14.57
N ASN A 157 2.43 -10.26 15.35
CA ASN A 157 2.59 -11.32 16.36
C ASN A 157 1.69 -11.10 17.57
#